data_55e2dd6939a73d98551e64439ba75b6c
#
_entry.id   55e2dd6939a73d98551e64439ba75b6c
#
_cell.length_a   1.000
_cell.length_b   1.000
_cell.length_c   1.000
_cell.angle_alpha   90.00
_cell.angle_beta   90.00
_cell.angle_gamma   90.00
#
_symmetry.space_group_name_H-M   'P 1'
#
loop_
_entity.id
_entity.type
_entity.pdbx_description
1 polymer ?
#
loop_
_entity_poly.entity_id
_entity_poly.type
_entity_poly.pdbx_seq_one_letter_code
_entity_poly.pdbx_strand_id
1 'polypeptide(L)'
;MIRIDPAYLRPRLLRRAEESHKGDFGHLLIVAGCQTMPGAAVLATGAAVRSGCGLVTLHSTSRALQAVVSRFPSAMLSEEAGEAFSRVPVPMDRYTAIAVGPGLGRRPETAEALLLLLGMARQRRVPTVLDADALNLLSEVPDWQECLPPGAVLTPHLGELRRLLPFGSDAERDRRVRALCAATGCTLVMKGCHTHVFTPDGGCLVNTTGNAGMAKGGSGDVLTGLLGGLLARGYAAPDAAALAVWLHGRAGDLLTEERTAEAYASLDLADRLYRGFKELYDGEE
;
A
#
# COMPACT_ATOMS: atom_id res chain seq x y z
N MET A 1 -1.72 23.46 -1.14
CA MET A 1 -1.98 22.10 -1.58
C MET A 1 -1.30 21.93 -2.94
N ILE A 2 -0.45 20.93 -3.12
CA ILE A 2 0.32 20.69 -4.35
C ILE A 2 -0.38 19.57 -5.12
N ARG A 3 -0.58 19.76 -6.43
CA ARG A 3 -1.15 18.72 -7.29
C ARG A 3 -0.07 17.69 -7.65
N ILE A 4 -0.45 16.41 -7.58
CA ILE A 4 0.38 15.31 -8.05
C ILE A 4 0.13 15.16 -9.56
N ASP A 5 1.16 15.43 -10.35
CA ASP A 5 1.17 15.32 -11.80
C ASP A 5 2.54 14.82 -12.29
N PRO A 6 2.73 14.53 -13.58
CA PRO A 6 4.03 14.10 -14.11
C PRO A 6 5.17 15.08 -13.82
N ALA A 7 4.93 16.40 -13.83
CA ALA A 7 5.97 17.38 -13.53
C ALA A 7 6.45 17.29 -12.08
N TYR A 8 5.54 17.00 -11.14
CA TYR A 8 5.88 16.74 -9.74
C TYR A 8 6.63 15.40 -9.56
N LEU A 9 6.23 14.35 -10.30
CA LEU A 9 6.72 12.99 -10.08
C LEU A 9 8.06 12.69 -10.76
N ARG A 10 8.30 13.18 -11.99
CA ARG A 10 9.50 12.85 -12.78
C ARG A 10 10.83 13.10 -12.05
N PRO A 11 11.04 14.25 -11.38
CA PRO A 11 12.29 14.49 -10.64
C PRO A 11 12.52 13.56 -9.44
N ARG A 12 11.48 12.82 -9.03
CA ARG A 12 11.48 11.91 -7.88
C ARG A 12 11.62 10.43 -8.27
N LEU A 13 11.65 10.13 -9.56
CA LEU A 13 11.75 8.74 -10.04
C LEU A 13 13.12 8.16 -9.74
N LEU A 14 13.13 6.99 -9.11
CA LEU A 14 14.33 6.17 -8.94
C LEU A 14 14.54 5.33 -10.21
N ARG A 15 15.57 5.67 -10.99
CA ARG A 15 15.93 4.95 -12.21
C ARG A 15 16.71 3.68 -11.89
N ARG A 16 16.59 2.66 -12.75
CA ARG A 16 17.42 1.46 -12.67
C ARG A 16 18.77 1.74 -13.33
N ALA A 17 19.86 1.40 -12.63
CA ALA A 17 21.16 1.35 -13.26
C ALA A 17 21.24 0.15 -14.24
N GLU A 18 22.02 0.26 -15.28
CA GLU A 18 22.17 -0.79 -16.30
C GLU A 18 22.74 -2.08 -15.68
N GLU A 19 23.75 -1.95 -14.82
CA GLU A 19 24.36 -3.05 -14.09
C GLU A 19 23.72 -3.25 -12.71
N SER A 20 22.43 -3.63 -12.66
CA SER A 20 21.71 -3.86 -11.41
C SER A 20 21.15 -5.27 -11.28
N HIS A 21 21.02 -5.77 -10.06
CA HIS A 21 20.44 -7.07 -9.74
C HIS A 21 19.18 -6.95 -8.88
N LYS A 22 18.45 -8.05 -8.73
CA LYS A 22 17.15 -8.03 -8.01
C LYS A 22 17.25 -7.51 -6.56
N GLY A 23 18.38 -7.70 -5.90
CA GLY A 23 18.60 -7.24 -4.51
C GLY A 23 18.65 -5.71 -4.37
N ASP A 24 19.06 -4.98 -5.43
CA ASP A 24 19.16 -3.52 -5.42
C ASP A 24 17.78 -2.84 -5.37
N PHE A 25 16.73 -3.58 -5.71
CA PHE A 25 15.37 -3.07 -5.77
C PHE A 25 14.49 -3.53 -4.61
N GLY A 26 15.13 -3.96 -3.53
CA GLY A 26 14.49 -4.30 -2.28
C GLY A 26 13.67 -5.59 -2.27
N HIS A 27 13.14 -5.90 -1.10
CA HIS A 27 12.35 -7.08 -0.83
C HIS A 27 11.11 -6.71 -0.01
N LEU A 28 9.95 -6.78 -0.63
CA LEU A 28 8.67 -6.52 0.03
C LEU A 28 8.15 -7.77 0.74
N LEU A 29 7.74 -7.63 2.00
CA LEU A 29 6.84 -8.57 2.67
C LEU A 29 5.40 -8.07 2.54
N ILE A 30 4.52 -8.89 1.98
CA ILE A 30 3.07 -8.66 2.01
C ILE A 30 2.47 -9.62 3.04
N VAL A 31 1.66 -9.09 3.95
CA VAL A 31 0.83 -9.86 4.89
C VAL A 31 -0.62 -9.54 4.55
N ALA A 32 -1.27 -10.42 3.80
CA ALA A 32 -2.59 -10.16 3.23
C ALA A 32 -3.38 -11.46 2.97
N GLY A 33 -4.70 -11.36 3.00
CA GLY A 33 -5.59 -12.48 2.78
C GLY A 33 -5.75 -13.38 4.00
N CYS A 34 -6.90 -14.03 4.05
CA CYS A 34 -7.22 -15.09 4.99
C CYS A 34 -8.03 -16.16 4.27
N GLN A 35 -8.48 -17.21 4.97
CA GLN A 35 -9.23 -18.31 4.38
C GLN A 35 -10.49 -17.84 3.62
N THR A 36 -11.15 -16.79 4.06
CA THR A 36 -12.38 -16.26 3.45
C THR A 36 -12.14 -15.11 2.46
N MET A 37 -10.96 -14.47 2.49
CA MET A 37 -10.59 -13.32 1.66
C MET A 37 -9.27 -13.51 0.88
N PRO A 38 -9.08 -14.65 0.18
CA PRO A 38 -7.83 -14.91 -0.54
C PRO A 38 -7.57 -13.93 -1.70
N GLY A 39 -8.63 -13.32 -2.24
CA GLY A 39 -8.54 -12.37 -3.36
C GLY A 39 -7.75 -11.11 -3.03
N ALA A 40 -7.80 -10.64 -1.78
CA ALA A 40 -7.03 -9.48 -1.33
C ALA A 40 -5.51 -9.72 -1.49
N ALA A 41 -5.04 -10.92 -1.14
CA ALA A 41 -3.65 -11.33 -1.35
C ALA A 41 -3.26 -11.35 -2.84
N VAL A 42 -4.15 -11.81 -3.72
CA VAL A 42 -3.93 -11.84 -5.17
C VAL A 42 -3.77 -10.42 -5.72
N LEU A 43 -4.65 -9.51 -5.33
CA LEU A 43 -4.65 -8.11 -5.79
C LEU A 43 -3.40 -7.36 -5.33
N ALA A 44 -3.08 -7.45 -4.04
CA ALA A 44 -1.90 -6.80 -3.48
C ALA A 44 -0.61 -7.35 -4.10
N THR A 45 -0.47 -8.68 -4.20
CA THR A 45 0.72 -9.30 -4.80
C THR A 45 0.83 -8.96 -6.29
N GLY A 46 -0.29 -8.95 -7.02
CA GLY A 46 -0.33 -8.60 -8.45
C GLY A 46 0.18 -7.19 -8.74
N ALA A 47 -0.14 -6.23 -7.89
CA ALA A 47 0.37 -4.87 -8.00
C ALA A 47 1.85 -4.77 -7.57
N ALA A 48 2.23 -5.46 -6.49
CA ALA A 48 3.59 -5.44 -5.97
C ALA A 48 4.62 -5.97 -6.97
N VAL A 49 4.35 -7.08 -7.66
CA VAL A 49 5.26 -7.63 -8.68
C VAL A 49 5.41 -6.71 -9.91
N ARG A 50 4.52 -5.74 -10.07
CA ARG A 50 4.54 -4.73 -11.14
C ARG A 50 5.05 -3.35 -10.69
N SER A 51 5.36 -3.18 -9.41
CA SER A 51 5.86 -1.92 -8.85
C SER A 51 7.31 -1.62 -9.20
N GLY A 52 8.01 -2.60 -9.76
CA GLY A 52 9.45 -2.57 -9.97
C GLY A 52 10.27 -3.01 -8.75
N CYS A 53 9.64 -3.50 -7.68
CA CYS A 53 10.32 -4.16 -6.57
C CYS A 53 11.10 -5.39 -7.05
N GLY A 54 12.25 -5.66 -6.46
CA GLY A 54 13.13 -6.76 -6.87
C GLY A 54 12.63 -8.13 -6.41
N LEU A 55 12.12 -8.22 -5.19
CA LEU A 55 11.63 -9.44 -4.56
C LEU A 55 10.32 -9.15 -3.81
N VAL A 56 9.36 -10.05 -3.94
CA VAL A 56 8.07 -9.99 -3.23
C VAL A 56 7.82 -11.32 -2.53
N THR A 57 7.61 -11.29 -1.23
CA THR A 57 7.13 -12.45 -0.44
C THR A 57 5.73 -12.18 0.05
N LEU A 58 4.81 -13.08 -0.22
CA LEU A 58 3.49 -13.10 0.39
C LEU A 58 3.48 -14.05 1.58
N HIS A 59 3.10 -13.55 2.75
CA HIS A 59 2.72 -14.36 3.91
C HIS A 59 1.20 -14.41 4.01
N SER A 60 0.64 -15.62 3.91
CA SER A 60 -0.80 -15.83 3.90
C SER A 60 -1.19 -17.29 4.13
N THR A 61 -2.49 -17.57 4.19
CA THR A 61 -3.03 -18.91 4.30
C THR A 61 -2.77 -19.74 3.03
N SER A 62 -2.71 -21.05 3.14
CA SER A 62 -2.48 -21.99 2.02
C SER A 62 -3.40 -21.70 0.83
N ARG A 63 -4.68 -21.42 1.07
CA ARG A 63 -5.65 -21.07 0.03
C ARG A 63 -5.27 -19.83 -0.77
N ALA A 64 -4.83 -18.77 -0.08
CA ALA A 64 -4.40 -17.55 -0.73
C ALA A 64 -3.09 -17.73 -1.50
N LEU A 65 -2.14 -18.48 -0.93
CA LEU A 65 -0.88 -18.81 -1.58
C LEU A 65 -1.07 -19.58 -2.88
N GLN A 66 -1.96 -20.57 -2.92
CA GLN A 66 -2.30 -21.31 -4.12
C GLN A 66 -2.91 -20.43 -5.21
N ALA A 67 -3.79 -19.48 -4.84
CA ALA A 67 -4.39 -18.52 -5.76
C ALA A 67 -3.34 -17.55 -6.33
N VAL A 68 -2.36 -17.15 -5.53
CA VAL A 68 -1.30 -16.21 -5.93
C VAL A 68 -0.28 -16.89 -6.84
N VAL A 69 0.24 -18.08 -6.48
CA VAL A 69 1.30 -18.73 -7.25
C VAL A 69 0.84 -19.11 -8.67
N SER A 70 -0.44 -19.43 -8.84
CA SER A 70 -1.00 -19.74 -10.16
C SER A 70 -1.01 -18.53 -11.11
N ARG A 71 -0.99 -17.30 -10.59
CA ARG A 71 -1.04 -16.06 -11.39
C ARG A 71 0.28 -15.29 -11.38
N PHE A 72 1.04 -15.36 -10.29
CA PHE A 72 2.26 -14.59 -10.06
C PHE A 72 3.39 -15.52 -9.57
N PRO A 73 3.92 -16.38 -10.44
CA PRO A 73 4.92 -17.39 -10.06
C PRO A 73 6.26 -16.80 -9.61
N SER A 74 6.49 -15.49 -9.83
CA SER A 74 7.67 -14.78 -9.32
C SER A 74 7.57 -14.39 -7.84
N ALA A 75 6.39 -14.46 -7.23
CA ALA A 75 6.21 -14.20 -5.81
C ALA A 75 6.72 -15.37 -4.98
N MET A 76 7.49 -15.07 -3.95
CA MET A 76 7.88 -16.04 -2.94
C MET A 76 6.75 -16.20 -1.92
N LEU A 77 6.63 -17.40 -1.36
CA LEU A 77 5.54 -17.76 -0.48
C LEU A 77 6.04 -18.03 0.94
N SER A 78 5.27 -17.56 1.92
CA SER A 78 5.45 -17.85 3.35
C SER A 78 4.09 -18.27 3.91
N GLU A 79 3.99 -19.51 4.38
CA GLU A 79 2.70 -20.09 4.75
C GLU A 79 2.33 -19.81 6.20
N GLU A 80 1.10 -19.33 6.38
CA GLU A 80 0.41 -19.29 7.67
C GLU A 80 -0.31 -20.62 7.89
N ALA A 81 -0.07 -21.24 9.02
CA ALA A 81 -0.65 -22.54 9.33
C ALA A 81 -2.14 -22.50 9.67
N GLY A 82 -2.63 -21.32 10.08
CA GLY A 82 -4.02 -21.09 10.48
C GLY A 82 -4.90 -20.60 9.32
N GLU A 83 -6.13 -20.20 9.67
CA GLU A 83 -7.10 -19.64 8.72
C GLU A 83 -6.94 -18.12 8.50
N ALA A 84 -6.14 -17.46 9.35
CA ALA A 84 -5.85 -16.03 9.31
C ALA A 84 -4.46 -15.77 9.88
N PHE A 85 -3.92 -14.59 9.63
CA PHE A 85 -2.62 -14.17 10.16
C PHE A 85 -2.58 -14.26 11.68
N SER A 86 -1.68 -15.08 12.19
CA SER A 86 -1.49 -15.35 13.63
C SER A 86 -0.03 -15.41 14.04
N ARG A 87 0.90 -15.45 13.08
CA ARG A 87 2.33 -15.58 13.34
C ARG A 87 3.17 -14.75 12.39
N VAL A 88 4.09 -13.95 12.96
CA VAL A 88 5.01 -13.14 12.17
C VAL A 88 6.02 -14.04 11.43
N PRO A 89 6.18 -13.90 10.10
CA PRO A 89 7.16 -14.66 9.34
C PRO A 89 8.58 -14.20 9.68
N VAL A 90 9.47 -15.14 9.94
CA VAL A 90 10.89 -14.87 10.24
C VAL A 90 11.78 -15.60 9.23
N PRO A 91 13.01 -15.10 8.96
CA PRO A 91 13.65 -13.90 9.50
C PRO A 91 13.13 -12.60 8.86
N MET A 92 13.05 -11.52 9.65
CA MET A 92 12.54 -10.22 9.22
C MET A 92 13.59 -9.30 8.58
N ASP A 93 14.87 -9.58 8.78
CA ASP A 93 16.02 -8.76 8.36
C ASP A 93 16.21 -8.67 6.84
N ARG A 94 15.62 -9.59 6.09
CA ARG A 94 15.67 -9.59 4.61
C ARG A 94 14.68 -8.62 3.95
N TYR A 95 13.67 -8.12 4.71
CA TYR A 95 12.64 -7.28 4.13
C TYR A 95 12.99 -5.80 4.27
N THR A 96 12.90 -5.07 3.17
CA THR A 96 13.15 -3.62 3.10
C THR A 96 11.88 -2.80 3.26
N ALA A 97 10.71 -3.40 3.09
CA ALA A 97 9.41 -2.82 3.41
C ALA A 97 8.38 -3.91 3.72
N ILE A 98 7.29 -3.51 4.36
CA ILE A 98 6.14 -4.36 4.69
C ILE A 98 4.87 -3.71 4.15
N ALA A 99 3.94 -4.51 3.63
CA ALA A 99 2.57 -4.09 3.34
C ALA A 99 1.61 -5.06 4.06
N VAL A 100 0.78 -4.54 4.96
CA VAL A 100 -0.08 -5.37 5.82
C VAL A 100 -1.49 -4.80 5.89
N GLY A 101 -2.49 -5.72 5.83
CA GLY A 101 -3.87 -5.33 6.11
C GLY A 101 -4.93 -5.91 5.19
N PRO A 102 -4.77 -5.90 3.87
CA PRO A 102 -5.81 -6.37 2.95
C PRO A 102 -6.30 -7.78 3.27
N GLY A 103 -7.57 -7.92 3.64
CA GLY A 103 -8.21 -9.21 3.86
C GLY A 103 -7.64 -10.07 4.99
N LEU A 104 -7.04 -9.49 6.02
CA LEU A 104 -6.51 -10.24 7.18
C LEU A 104 -7.60 -10.85 8.05
N GLY A 105 -8.79 -10.24 8.08
CA GLY A 105 -9.78 -10.48 9.10
C GLY A 105 -9.45 -9.75 10.41
N ARG A 106 -10.36 -9.90 11.39
CA ARG A 106 -10.29 -9.15 12.66
C ARG A 106 -10.37 -10.08 13.87
N ARG A 107 -9.66 -11.20 13.80
CA ARG A 107 -9.58 -12.15 14.92
C ARG A 107 -8.63 -11.63 16.00
N PRO A 108 -8.82 -12.00 17.29
CA PRO A 108 -7.92 -11.58 18.36
C PRO A 108 -6.45 -11.96 18.09
N GLU A 109 -6.19 -13.18 17.62
CA GLU A 109 -4.86 -13.64 17.26
C GLU A 109 -4.22 -12.83 16.13
N THR A 110 -5.04 -12.31 15.20
CA THR A 110 -4.56 -11.43 14.14
C THR A 110 -4.16 -10.06 14.67
N ALA A 111 -4.89 -9.54 15.66
CA ALA A 111 -4.53 -8.29 16.34
C ALA A 111 -3.19 -8.42 17.08
N GLU A 112 -2.99 -9.50 17.83
CA GLU A 112 -1.75 -9.78 18.56
C GLU A 112 -0.55 -9.91 17.59
N ALA A 113 -0.72 -10.69 16.51
CA ALA A 113 0.32 -10.87 15.50
C ALA A 113 0.65 -9.55 14.76
N LEU A 114 -0.36 -8.71 14.50
CA LEU A 114 -0.15 -7.39 13.90
C LEU A 114 0.71 -6.50 14.81
N LEU A 115 0.38 -6.41 16.10
CA LEU A 115 1.16 -5.61 17.05
C LEU A 115 2.60 -6.10 17.18
N LEU A 116 2.80 -7.42 17.21
CA LEU A 116 4.14 -8.02 17.19
C LEU A 116 4.90 -7.66 15.90
N LEU A 117 4.26 -7.76 14.74
CA LEU A 117 4.85 -7.38 13.45
C LEU A 117 5.29 -5.92 13.45
N LEU A 118 4.43 -5.01 13.92
CA LEU A 118 4.74 -3.58 14.00
C LEU A 118 5.88 -3.28 14.97
N GLY A 119 5.92 -3.95 16.12
CA GLY A 119 7.02 -3.86 17.07
C GLY A 119 8.35 -4.29 16.46
N MET A 120 8.37 -5.39 15.71
CA MET A 120 9.56 -5.87 14.98
C MET A 120 9.96 -4.92 13.85
N ALA A 121 8.99 -4.39 13.09
CA ALA A 121 9.23 -3.41 12.05
C ALA A 121 9.81 -2.10 12.60
N ARG A 122 9.27 -1.62 13.74
CA ARG A 122 9.76 -0.43 14.44
C ARG A 122 11.20 -0.61 14.92
N GLN A 123 11.50 -1.74 15.56
CA GLN A 123 12.86 -2.03 16.04
C GLN A 123 13.89 -2.05 14.91
N ARG A 124 13.51 -2.56 13.74
CA ARG A 124 14.37 -2.67 12.55
C ARG A 124 14.28 -1.48 11.61
N ARG A 125 13.40 -0.50 11.93
CA ARG A 125 13.13 0.69 11.11
C ARG A 125 12.68 0.34 9.67
N VAL A 126 11.88 -0.72 9.54
CA VAL A 126 11.32 -1.14 8.24
C VAL A 126 10.05 -0.35 7.95
N PRO A 127 10.00 0.47 6.87
CA PRO A 127 8.81 1.21 6.51
C PRO A 127 7.65 0.26 6.20
N THR A 128 6.45 0.63 6.63
CA THR A 128 5.29 -0.28 6.59
C THR A 128 4.05 0.43 6.06
N VAL A 129 3.38 -0.16 5.06
CA VAL A 129 2.04 0.23 4.62
C VAL A 129 1.00 -0.48 5.48
N LEU A 130 0.05 0.29 6.00
CA LEU A 130 -1.07 -0.18 6.82
C LEU A 130 -2.38 0.19 6.12
N ASP A 131 -3.19 -0.82 5.79
CA ASP A 131 -4.47 -0.64 5.09
C ASP A 131 -5.56 -1.55 5.66
N ALA A 132 -6.79 -1.27 5.35
CA ALA A 132 -7.95 -2.15 5.57
C ALA A 132 -8.02 -2.72 7.01
N ASP A 133 -7.97 -4.05 7.17
CA ASP A 133 -8.13 -4.68 8.48
C ASP A 133 -7.00 -4.33 9.46
N ALA A 134 -5.79 -4.02 8.99
CA ALA A 134 -4.73 -3.53 9.88
C ALA A 134 -5.11 -2.18 10.52
N LEU A 135 -5.71 -1.26 9.75
CA LEU A 135 -6.20 0.01 10.28
C LEU A 135 -7.40 -0.20 11.21
N ASN A 136 -8.31 -1.14 10.88
CA ASN A 136 -9.44 -1.47 11.73
C ASN A 136 -8.98 -2.04 13.07
N LEU A 137 -8.03 -2.98 13.06
CA LEU A 137 -7.47 -3.56 14.28
C LEU A 137 -6.74 -2.51 15.14
N LEU A 138 -5.93 -1.64 14.50
CA LEU A 138 -5.26 -0.56 15.21
C LEU A 138 -6.25 0.41 15.87
N SER A 139 -7.40 0.69 15.24
CA SER A 139 -8.39 1.61 15.80
C SER A 139 -8.99 1.14 17.13
N GLU A 140 -8.79 -0.12 17.52
CA GLU A 140 -9.22 -0.71 18.78
C GLU A 140 -8.12 -0.70 19.87
N VAL A 141 -6.90 -0.29 19.50
CA VAL A 141 -5.74 -0.22 20.40
C VAL A 141 -5.61 1.18 21.00
N PRO A 142 -5.59 1.33 22.32
CA PRO A 142 -5.24 2.62 22.94
C PRO A 142 -3.87 3.09 22.47
N ASP A 143 -3.73 4.39 22.25
CA ASP A 143 -2.47 5.04 21.83
C ASP A 143 -1.79 4.33 20.63
N TRP A 144 -2.59 3.79 19.71
CA TRP A 144 -2.16 3.01 18.54
C TRP A 144 -1.06 3.71 17.70
N GLN A 145 -1.02 5.03 17.71
CA GLN A 145 -0.01 5.82 17.01
C GLN A 145 1.42 5.51 17.51
N GLU A 146 1.58 5.06 18.73
CA GLU A 146 2.87 4.64 19.28
C GLU A 146 3.36 3.30 18.71
N CYS A 147 2.46 2.51 18.11
CA CYS A 147 2.80 1.26 17.45
C CYS A 147 3.41 1.48 16.04
N LEU A 148 3.32 2.68 15.47
CA LEU A 148 3.74 2.93 14.09
C LEU A 148 5.26 2.81 13.93
N PRO A 149 5.73 2.04 12.92
CA PRO A 149 7.13 2.05 12.53
C PRO A 149 7.53 3.38 11.88
N PRO A 150 8.82 3.80 11.95
CA PRO A 150 9.31 4.93 11.21
C PRO A 150 9.04 4.78 9.69
N GLY A 151 8.55 5.84 9.06
CA GLY A 151 8.18 5.82 7.65
C GLY A 151 6.90 5.03 7.35
N ALA A 152 6.04 4.81 8.35
CA ALA A 152 4.73 4.19 8.14
C ALA A 152 3.88 4.99 7.14
N VAL A 153 3.15 4.29 6.28
CA VAL A 153 2.15 4.88 5.39
C VAL A 153 0.79 4.25 5.69
N LEU A 154 -0.15 5.08 6.13
CA LEU A 154 -1.52 4.68 6.39
C LEU A 154 -2.38 5.04 5.17
N THR A 155 -3.24 4.12 4.74
CA THR A 155 -4.07 4.32 3.54
C THR A 155 -5.58 4.24 3.83
N PRO A 156 -6.11 4.99 4.80
CA PRO A 156 -7.52 4.90 5.16
C PRO A 156 -8.44 5.49 4.08
N HIS A 157 -9.60 4.86 3.85
CA HIS A 157 -10.76 5.57 3.34
C HIS A 157 -11.43 6.35 4.50
N LEU A 158 -12.39 7.22 4.18
CA LEU A 158 -12.99 8.11 5.19
C LEU A 158 -13.58 7.37 6.39
N GLY A 159 -14.17 6.19 6.17
CA GLY A 159 -14.74 5.37 7.26
C GLY A 159 -13.67 4.79 8.19
N GLU A 160 -12.55 4.32 7.67
CA GLU A 160 -11.39 3.85 8.45
C GLU A 160 -10.75 5.01 9.20
N LEU A 161 -10.59 6.15 8.54
CA LEU A 161 -10.03 7.35 9.17
C LEU A 161 -10.84 7.82 10.37
N ARG A 162 -12.19 7.79 10.27
CA ARG A 162 -13.06 8.17 11.39
C ARG A 162 -12.94 7.25 12.61
N ARG A 163 -12.62 5.97 12.39
CA ARG A 163 -12.38 5.02 13.50
C ARG A 163 -11.04 5.29 14.17
N LEU A 164 -10.00 5.54 13.38
CA LEU A 164 -8.65 5.83 13.89
C LEU A 164 -8.56 7.21 14.57
N LEU A 165 -9.22 8.19 13.99
CA LEU A 165 -9.09 9.60 14.34
C LEU A 165 -10.47 10.27 14.22
N PRO A 166 -11.34 10.21 15.23
CA PRO A 166 -12.67 10.83 15.17
C PRO A 166 -12.63 12.34 14.89
N PHE A 167 -13.50 12.84 14.05
CA PHE A 167 -13.64 14.27 13.71
C PHE A 167 -15.09 14.64 13.38
N GLY A 168 -15.47 15.89 13.63
CA GLY A 168 -16.81 16.43 13.38
C GLY A 168 -16.91 17.26 12.10
N SER A 169 -15.79 17.73 11.53
CA SER A 169 -15.77 18.54 10.30
C SER A 169 -14.52 18.23 9.47
N ASP A 170 -14.55 18.61 8.18
CA ASP A 170 -13.40 18.44 7.28
C ASP A 170 -12.17 19.26 7.74
N ALA A 171 -12.40 20.48 8.24
CA ALA A 171 -11.31 21.30 8.77
C ALA A 171 -10.65 20.68 10.03
N GLU A 172 -11.46 20.08 10.90
CA GLU A 172 -10.96 19.35 12.05
C GLU A 172 -10.20 18.09 11.63
N ARG A 173 -10.73 17.33 10.69
CA ARG A 173 -10.06 16.17 10.09
C ARG A 173 -8.67 16.53 9.61
N ASP A 174 -8.56 17.53 8.75
CA ASP A 174 -7.29 17.93 8.14
C ASP A 174 -6.28 18.40 9.18
N ARG A 175 -6.73 19.14 10.19
CA ARG A 175 -5.89 19.56 11.32
C ARG A 175 -5.38 18.36 12.12
N ARG A 176 -6.27 17.41 12.48
CA ARG A 176 -5.89 16.20 13.25
C ARG A 176 -4.96 15.28 12.46
N VAL A 177 -5.21 15.08 11.16
CA VAL A 177 -4.34 14.29 10.28
C VAL A 177 -2.94 14.89 10.18
N ARG A 178 -2.83 16.22 9.98
CA ARG A 178 -1.53 16.91 9.96
C ARG A 178 -0.79 16.78 11.30
N ALA A 179 -1.50 16.93 12.41
CA ALA A 179 -0.92 16.76 13.74
C ALA A 179 -0.42 15.32 13.95
N LEU A 180 -1.18 14.30 13.53
CA LEU A 180 -0.77 12.89 13.56
C LEU A 180 0.51 12.68 12.74
N CYS A 181 0.54 13.12 11.47
CA CYS A 181 1.70 12.95 10.60
C CYS A 181 2.95 13.64 11.17
N ALA A 182 2.81 14.84 11.70
CA ALA A 182 3.93 15.58 12.30
C ALA A 182 4.45 14.91 13.59
N ALA A 183 3.54 14.37 14.42
CA ALA A 183 3.92 13.74 15.69
C ALA A 183 4.58 12.37 15.50
N THR A 184 4.13 11.59 14.51
CA THR A 184 4.59 10.19 14.33
C THR A 184 5.60 10.02 13.19
N GLY A 185 5.75 11.01 12.32
CA GLY A 185 6.54 10.90 11.11
C GLY A 185 5.90 10.02 10.03
N CYS A 186 4.62 9.65 10.16
CA CYS A 186 3.90 8.87 9.15
C CYS A 186 3.44 9.73 7.97
N THR A 187 3.22 9.07 6.83
CA THR A 187 2.48 9.62 5.69
C THR A 187 1.07 9.05 5.72
N LEU A 188 0.05 9.87 5.43
CA LEU A 188 -1.33 9.40 5.41
C LEU A 188 -1.96 9.66 4.04
N VAL A 189 -2.40 8.60 3.40
CA VAL A 189 -3.10 8.60 2.11
C VAL A 189 -4.60 8.47 2.40
N MET A 190 -5.31 9.59 2.42
CA MET A 190 -6.76 9.61 2.57
C MET A 190 -7.43 9.32 1.23
N LYS A 191 -7.91 8.08 1.07
CA LYS A 191 -8.57 7.61 -0.16
C LYS A 191 -9.91 8.29 -0.38
N GLY A 192 -10.16 8.74 -1.61
CA GLY A 192 -11.40 9.37 -2.05
C GLY A 192 -11.39 9.65 -3.55
N CYS A 193 -12.42 10.32 -4.08
CA CYS A 193 -12.46 10.77 -5.48
C CYS A 193 -11.25 11.67 -5.82
N HIS A 194 -10.82 12.49 -4.87
CA HIS A 194 -9.54 13.17 -4.85
C HIS A 194 -8.77 12.65 -3.64
N THR A 195 -7.76 11.80 -3.91
CA THR A 195 -6.95 11.24 -2.85
C THR A 195 -5.96 12.29 -2.35
N HIS A 196 -5.92 12.51 -1.03
CA HIS A 196 -5.00 13.42 -0.38
C HIS A 196 -3.85 12.66 0.28
N VAL A 197 -2.63 13.13 0.09
CA VAL A 197 -1.43 12.60 0.74
C VAL A 197 -0.92 13.65 1.71
N PHE A 198 -1.08 13.39 3.01
CA PHE A 198 -0.55 14.23 4.09
C PHE A 198 0.83 13.73 4.47
N THR A 199 1.77 14.65 4.58
CA THR A 199 3.18 14.36 4.81
C THR A 199 3.66 14.83 6.19
N PRO A 200 4.73 14.24 6.75
CA PRO A 200 5.23 14.59 8.09
C PRO A 200 5.62 16.04 8.28
N ASP A 201 6.04 16.72 7.21
CA ASP A 201 6.41 18.14 7.21
C ASP A 201 5.20 19.10 7.21
N GLY A 202 3.99 18.57 7.35
CA GLY A 202 2.73 19.32 7.32
C GLY A 202 2.21 19.61 5.92
N GLY A 203 2.86 19.10 4.88
CA GLY A 203 2.42 19.19 3.50
C GLY A 203 1.10 18.45 3.24
N CYS A 204 0.48 18.75 2.11
CA CYS A 204 -0.66 18.00 1.59
C CYS A 204 -0.62 18.05 0.07
N LEU A 205 -0.49 16.87 -0.53
CA LEU A 205 -0.54 16.68 -1.97
C LEU A 205 -1.94 16.16 -2.34
N VAL A 206 -2.41 16.48 -3.55
CA VAL A 206 -3.70 16.01 -4.04
C VAL A 206 -3.54 15.30 -5.38
N ASN A 207 -4.07 14.08 -5.45
CA ASN A 207 -4.18 13.32 -6.68
C ASN A 207 -5.57 13.47 -7.27
N THR A 208 -5.62 13.77 -8.57
CA THR A 208 -6.86 13.96 -9.34
C THR A 208 -7.02 12.94 -10.46
N THR A 209 -6.10 11.98 -10.60
CA THR A 209 -6.26 10.84 -11.52
C THR A 209 -7.20 9.81 -10.90
N GLY A 210 -7.80 9.01 -11.73
CA GLY A 210 -8.78 8.00 -11.34
C GLY A 210 -10.21 8.42 -11.67
N ASN A 211 -11.11 7.45 -11.65
CA ASN A 211 -12.50 7.63 -12.03
C ASN A 211 -13.43 6.77 -11.17
N ALA A 212 -14.74 6.96 -11.34
CA ALA A 212 -15.78 6.26 -10.55
C ALA A 212 -15.74 4.72 -10.71
N GLY A 213 -15.22 4.21 -11.82
CA GLY A 213 -15.06 2.77 -12.05
C GLY A 213 -14.10 2.09 -11.06
N MET A 214 -13.25 2.86 -10.37
CA MET A 214 -12.38 2.35 -9.31
C MET A 214 -13.10 2.13 -7.98
N ALA A 215 -14.34 2.60 -7.82
CA ALA A 215 -15.15 2.43 -6.60
C ALA A 215 -15.72 1.01 -6.51
N LYS A 216 -14.86 0.01 -6.38
CA LYS A 216 -15.20 -1.42 -6.27
C LYS A 216 -14.23 -2.15 -5.34
N GLY A 217 -14.66 -3.31 -4.85
CA GLY A 217 -13.84 -4.12 -3.94
C GLY A 217 -12.48 -4.49 -4.54
N GLY A 218 -11.43 -4.37 -3.74
CA GLY A 218 -10.08 -4.75 -4.12
C GLY A 218 -9.22 -3.65 -4.77
N SER A 219 -9.80 -2.49 -5.12
CA SER A 219 -9.02 -1.36 -5.66
C SER A 219 -7.98 -0.86 -4.66
N GLY A 220 -8.34 -0.77 -3.37
CA GLY A 220 -7.40 -0.45 -2.28
C GLY A 220 -6.28 -1.47 -2.12
N ASP A 221 -6.58 -2.77 -2.27
CA ASP A 221 -5.58 -3.84 -2.14
C ASP A 221 -4.49 -3.71 -3.21
N VAL A 222 -4.87 -3.32 -4.44
CA VAL A 222 -3.93 -2.99 -5.53
C VAL A 222 -3.03 -1.81 -5.13
N LEU A 223 -3.61 -0.74 -4.57
CA LEU A 223 -2.84 0.41 -4.11
C LEU A 223 -1.84 0.02 -3.01
N THR A 224 -2.27 -0.80 -2.05
CA THR A 224 -1.42 -1.28 -0.95
C THR A 224 -0.22 -2.07 -1.46
N GLY A 225 -0.41 -2.98 -2.41
CA GLY A 225 0.68 -3.75 -3.01
C GLY A 225 1.65 -2.89 -3.81
N LEU A 226 1.13 -1.96 -4.62
CA LEU A 226 1.95 -1.01 -5.39
C LEU A 226 2.79 -0.13 -4.46
N LEU A 227 2.17 0.48 -3.46
CA LEU A 227 2.83 1.35 -2.50
C LEU A 227 3.91 0.63 -1.70
N GLY A 228 3.60 -0.59 -1.21
CA GLY A 228 4.57 -1.43 -0.53
C GLY A 228 5.80 -1.74 -1.39
N GLY A 229 5.58 -2.06 -2.66
CA GLY A 229 6.67 -2.32 -3.60
C GLY A 229 7.54 -1.09 -3.89
N LEU A 230 6.95 0.11 -3.95
CA LEU A 230 7.70 1.36 -4.10
C LEU A 230 8.53 1.67 -2.85
N LEU A 231 7.96 1.48 -1.65
CA LEU A 231 8.72 1.61 -0.40
C LEU A 231 9.90 0.63 -0.36
N ALA A 232 9.66 -0.64 -0.75
CA ALA A 232 10.72 -1.64 -0.79
C ALA A 232 11.87 -1.26 -1.72
N ARG A 233 11.58 -0.56 -2.82
CA ARG A 233 12.58 0.01 -3.74
C ARG A 233 13.40 1.16 -3.16
N GLY A 234 13.08 1.67 -1.98
CA GLY A 234 13.80 2.76 -1.33
C GLY A 234 13.21 4.15 -1.58
N TYR A 235 12.02 4.28 -2.16
CA TYR A 235 11.34 5.58 -2.19
C TYR A 235 11.02 6.05 -0.76
N ALA A 236 11.24 7.33 -0.50
CA ALA A 236 10.74 7.96 0.73
C ALA A 236 9.22 7.86 0.80
N ALA A 237 8.65 7.70 1.99
CA ALA A 237 7.22 7.45 2.17
C ALA A 237 6.29 8.47 1.47
N PRO A 238 6.55 9.81 1.53
CA PRO A 238 5.75 10.78 0.79
C PRO A 238 5.82 10.61 -0.74
N ASP A 239 7.01 10.34 -1.29
CA ASP A 239 7.21 10.17 -2.73
C ASP A 239 6.62 8.84 -3.22
N ALA A 240 6.79 7.76 -2.45
CA ALA A 240 6.14 6.47 -2.71
C ALA A 240 4.62 6.62 -2.73
N ALA A 241 4.04 7.34 -1.76
CA ALA A 241 2.61 7.58 -1.68
C ALA A 241 2.11 8.40 -2.88
N ALA A 242 2.79 9.51 -3.21
CA ALA A 242 2.43 10.35 -4.35
C ALA A 242 2.48 9.55 -5.69
N LEU A 243 3.57 8.81 -5.91
CA LEU A 243 3.73 7.99 -7.11
C LEU A 243 2.68 6.87 -7.18
N ALA A 244 2.43 6.17 -6.06
CA ALA A 244 1.46 5.09 -6.01
C ALA A 244 0.04 5.57 -6.32
N VAL A 245 -0.43 6.67 -5.71
CA VAL A 245 -1.80 7.16 -5.94
C VAL A 245 -1.99 7.67 -7.35
N TRP A 246 -0.96 8.29 -7.93
CA TRP A 246 -1.02 8.76 -9.32
C TRP A 246 -1.06 7.58 -10.31
N LEU A 247 -0.14 6.61 -10.19
CA LEU A 247 -0.09 5.43 -11.04
C LEU A 247 -1.38 4.61 -10.96
N HIS A 248 -1.91 4.44 -9.75
CA HIS A 248 -3.14 3.71 -9.50
C HIS A 248 -4.34 4.39 -10.16
N GLY A 249 -4.48 5.72 -9.97
CA GLY A 249 -5.54 6.49 -10.62
C GLY A 249 -5.38 6.53 -12.14
N ARG A 250 -4.16 6.76 -12.65
CA ARG A 250 -3.89 6.77 -14.10
C ARG A 250 -4.17 5.43 -14.76
N ALA A 251 -3.90 4.31 -14.07
CA ALA A 251 -4.30 2.98 -14.55
C ALA A 251 -5.82 2.86 -14.71
N GLY A 252 -6.60 3.42 -13.77
CA GLY A 252 -8.06 3.49 -13.88
C GLY A 252 -8.52 4.34 -15.08
N ASP A 253 -7.90 5.50 -15.31
CA ASP A 253 -8.23 6.36 -16.44
C ASP A 253 -7.95 5.68 -17.79
N LEU A 254 -6.78 5.05 -17.91
CA LEU A 254 -6.42 4.27 -19.09
C LEU A 254 -7.39 3.12 -19.38
N LEU A 255 -7.91 2.48 -18.33
CA LEU A 255 -8.93 1.43 -18.50
C LEU A 255 -10.25 1.98 -19.04
N THR A 256 -10.64 3.20 -18.68
CA THR A 256 -11.86 3.82 -19.22
C THR A 256 -11.68 4.35 -20.65
N GLU A 257 -10.46 4.55 -21.11
CA GLU A 257 -10.16 4.81 -22.54
C GLU A 257 -10.38 3.56 -23.40
N GLU A 258 -10.23 2.35 -22.81
CA GLU A 258 -10.32 1.06 -23.51
C GLU A 258 -11.66 0.34 -23.26
N ARG A 259 -12.30 0.59 -22.13
CA ARG A 259 -13.50 -0.09 -21.64
C ARG A 259 -14.41 0.92 -20.94
N THR A 260 -15.63 0.51 -20.57
CA THR A 260 -16.49 1.34 -19.71
C THR A 260 -16.04 1.23 -18.24
N ALA A 261 -16.40 2.24 -17.44
CA ALA A 261 -16.10 2.25 -15.99
C ALA A 261 -16.66 1.02 -15.25
N GLU A 262 -17.75 0.44 -15.74
CA GLU A 262 -18.41 -0.75 -15.19
C GLU A 262 -17.66 -2.05 -15.55
N ALA A 263 -16.96 -2.08 -16.69
CA ALA A 263 -16.52 -3.32 -17.33
C ALA A 263 -15.09 -3.79 -16.97
N TYR A 264 -14.36 -3.08 -16.10
CA TYR A 264 -13.06 -3.54 -15.63
C TYR A 264 -13.08 -3.97 -14.16
N ALA A 265 -12.23 -4.94 -13.81
CA ALA A 265 -12.05 -5.42 -12.45
C ALA A 265 -10.85 -4.77 -11.78
N SER A 266 -10.77 -4.85 -10.44
CA SER A 266 -9.63 -4.27 -9.69
C SER A 266 -8.28 -4.84 -10.09
N LEU A 267 -8.22 -6.11 -10.54
CA LEU A 267 -6.96 -6.68 -11.02
C LEU A 267 -6.48 -6.05 -12.34
N ASP A 268 -7.40 -5.58 -13.19
CA ASP A 268 -7.02 -4.89 -14.43
C ASP A 268 -6.23 -3.60 -14.14
N LEU A 269 -6.46 -2.95 -12.99
CA LEU A 269 -5.64 -1.82 -12.55
C LEU A 269 -4.17 -2.20 -12.41
N ALA A 270 -3.88 -3.33 -11.76
CA ALA A 270 -2.51 -3.83 -11.63
C ALA A 270 -1.88 -4.11 -13.01
N ASP A 271 -2.66 -4.66 -13.93
CA ASP A 271 -2.21 -4.98 -15.30
C ASP A 271 -1.95 -3.72 -16.15
N ARG A 272 -2.44 -2.55 -15.75
CA ARG A 272 -2.25 -1.26 -16.47
C ARG A 272 -1.19 -0.35 -15.87
N LEU A 273 -0.65 -0.65 -14.70
CA LEU A 273 0.37 0.16 -14.05
C LEU A 273 1.58 0.47 -14.95
N TYR A 274 1.99 -0.49 -15.79
CA TYR A 274 3.12 -0.31 -16.70
C TYR A 274 2.96 0.86 -17.66
N ARG A 275 1.73 1.19 -18.09
CA ARG A 275 1.47 2.34 -18.97
C ARG A 275 1.70 3.66 -18.24
N GLY A 276 1.27 3.77 -16.98
CA GLY A 276 1.54 4.94 -16.16
C GLY A 276 3.05 5.13 -15.91
N PHE A 277 3.77 4.05 -15.62
CA PHE A 277 5.23 4.12 -15.55
C PHE A 277 5.84 4.60 -16.86
N LYS A 278 5.44 4.01 -18.01
CA LYS A 278 5.94 4.41 -19.33
C LYS A 278 5.71 5.90 -19.59
N GLU A 279 4.52 6.43 -19.31
CA GLU A 279 4.17 7.85 -19.45
C GLU A 279 5.10 8.77 -18.63
N LEU A 280 5.52 8.32 -17.43
CA LEU A 280 6.44 9.08 -16.59
C LEU A 280 7.88 9.02 -17.11
N TYR A 281 8.33 7.89 -17.67
CA TYR A 281 9.70 7.72 -18.14
C TYR A 281 9.92 8.26 -19.56
N ASP A 282 8.94 8.14 -20.47
CA ASP A 282 9.07 8.56 -21.87
C ASP A 282 8.81 10.08 -22.07
N GLY A 283 8.24 10.77 -21.12
CA GLY A 283 7.91 12.21 -21.26
C GLY A 283 9.09 13.16 -21.02
N GLU A 284 10.33 12.71 -21.22
CA GLU A 284 11.55 13.49 -21.06
C GLU A 284 12.23 13.84 -22.40
N GLU A 285 11.54 13.64 -23.54
CA GLU A 285 12.02 14.12 -24.84
C GLU A 285 11.63 15.59 -25.12
#